data_d89bb64d8d3ebdccfa852253409f9ab1
#
_entry.id   d89bb64d8d3ebdccfa852253409f9ab1
#
_cell.length_a   1.000
_cell.length_b   1.000
_cell.length_c   1.000
_cell.angle_alpha   90.00
_cell.angle_beta   90.00
_cell.angle_gamma   90.00
#
_symmetry.space_group_name_H-M   'P 1'
#
loop_
_entity.id
_entity.type
_entity.pdbx_description
1 polymer ?
#
loop_
_entity_poly.entity_id
_entity_poly.type
_entity_poly.pdbx_seq_one_letter_code
_entity_poly.pdbx_strand_id
1 'polypeptide(L)'
;ADKVYLNPQGQIDWHGLASEPVFIKDLLAKFGVKMQVVKVGAYKSATEMFTGDKMSDANREQTSAYLNSIWGNITKEVGASRGLSVAQLNAYADSMITFADPQEYVKLKLVDGLVYTDQIKGIVKKQLGIEADKDINQVTIADMVNTEDKDQGDKENEVAIYYAYGDIVDGVVGGLFSQGHQIDAQVVCKDLEELAKDKDVKAVVVR
;
A
#
# COMPACT_ATOMS: atom_id res chain seq x y z
N ALA A 1 -8.63 -8.76 10.74
CA ALA A 1 -8.57 -8.47 12.20
C ALA A 1 -9.80 -9.09 12.88
N ASP A 2 -9.61 -9.63 14.09
CA ASP A 2 -10.70 -10.27 14.84
C ASP A 2 -11.70 -9.25 15.39
N LYS A 3 -11.20 -8.04 15.70
CA LYS A 3 -12.00 -6.90 16.14
C LYS A 3 -11.56 -5.62 15.47
N VAL A 4 -12.53 -4.82 15.07
CA VAL A 4 -12.35 -3.51 14.48
C VAL A 4 -13.17 -2.51 15.27
N TYR A 5 -12.50 -1.50 15.83
CA TYR A 5 -13.15 -0.43 16.59
C TYR A 5 -12.96 0.91 15.90
N LEU A 6 -13.94 1.77 16.02
CA LEU A 6 -13.89 3.13 15.50
C LEU A 6 -14.04 4.11 16.67
N ASN A 7 -13.35 5.25 16.60
CA ASN A 7 -13.60 6.34 17.53
C ASN A 7 -15.06 6.83 17.35
N PRO A 8 -15.81 7.14 18.44
CA PRO A 8 -17.18 7.66 18.33
C PRO A 8 -17.34 8.95 17.52
N GLN A 9 -16.24 9.67 17.28
CA GLN A 9 -16.18 10.85 16.39
C GLN A 9 -15.46 10.55 15.08
N GLY A 10 -15.17 9.25 14.82
CA GLY A 10 -14.46 8.81 13.62
C GLY A 10 -15.39 8.59 12.44
N GLN A 11 -14.80 8.40 11.29
CA GLN A 11 -15.50 8.20 10.01
C GLN A 11 -14.86 7.02 9.27
N ILE A 12 -15.65 6.29 8.49
CA ILE A 12 -15.15 5.29 7.53
C ILE A 12 -15.31 5.87 6.13
N ASP A 13 -14.20 5.92 5.42
CA ASP A 13 -14.20 6.33 4.02
C ASP A 13 -14.52 5.11 3.14
N TRP A 14 -15.78 5.01 2.70
CA TRP A 14 -16.29 3.88 1.92
C TRP A 14 -17.15 4.37 0.76
N HIS A 15 -16.52 4.71 -0.36
CA HIS A 15 -17.19 5.33 -1.52
C HIS A 15 -16.74 4.76 -2.89
N GLY A 16 -16.03 3.64 -2.90
CA GLY A 16 -15.47 3.06 -4.13
C GLY A 16 -14.13 3.70 -4.55
N LEU A 17 -13.75 3.49 -5.79
CA LEU A 17 -12.50 3.98 -6.35
C LEU A 17 -12.77 4.79 -7.61
N ALA A 18 -12.06 5.89 -7.78
CA ALA A 18 -12.12 6.75 -8.95
C ALA A 18 -10.72 7.06 -9.48
N SER A 19 -10.63 7.42 -10.75
CA SER A 19 -9.43 7.96 -11.38
C SER A 19 -9.82 9.19 -12.20
N GLU A 20 -9.19 10.31 -11.92
CA GLU A 20 -9.45 11.60 -12.55
C GLU A 20 -8.19 12.10 -13.26
N PRO A 21 -7.92 11.65 -14.50
CA PRO A 21 -6.78 12.11 -15.25
C PRO A 21 -6.95 13.57 -15.70
N VAL A 22 -5.89 14.35 -15.55
CA VAL A 22 -5.84 15.74 -15.99
C VAL A 22 -5.20 15.82 -17.37
N PHE A 23 -5.73 16.68 -18.25
CA PHE A 23 -5.22 16.92 -19.59
C PHE A 23 -4.81 18.38 -19.72
N ILE A 24 -3.54 18.64 -20.06
CA ILE A 24 -2.95 19.98 -20.11
C ILE A 24 -2.46 20.39 -21.50
N LYS A 25 -2.81 19.64 -22.54
CA LYS A 25 -2.44 19.92 -23.93
C LYS A 25 -2.78 21.35 -24.35
N ASP A 26 -4.02 21.78 -24.10
CA ASP A 26 -4.50 23.10 -24.50
C ASP A 26 -3.87 24.21 -23.65
N LEU A 27 -3.56 23.94 -22.39
CA LEU A 27 -2.81 24.87 -21.55
C LEU A 27 -1.40 25.10 -22.13
N LEU A 28 -0.70 24.04 -22.48
CA LEU A 28 0.63 24.10 -23.08
C LEU A 28 0.61 24.86 -24.42
N ALA A 29 -0.42 24.60 -25.23
CA ALA A 29 -0.58 25.30 -26.51
C ALA A 29 -0.72 26.83 -26.36
N LYS A 30 -1.37 27.31 -25.29
CA LYS A 30 -1.46 28.75 -24.99
C LYS A 30 -0.10 29.40 -24.70
N PHE A 31 0.84 28.62 -24.17
CA PHE A 31 2.23 29.04 -23.95
C PHE A 31 3.17 28.77 -25.16
N GLY A 32 2.62 28.34 -26.30
CA GLY A 32 3.40 28.00 -27.48
C GLY A 32 4.19 26.69 -27.38
N VAL A 33 3.89 25.86 -26.38
CA VAL A 33 4.56 24.57 -26.15
C VAL A 33 3.78 23.46 -26.85
N LYS A 34 4.45 22.69 -27.71
CA LYS A 34 3.92 21.51 -28.37
C LYS A 34 4.70 20.27 -27.92
N MET A 35 4.03 19.35 -27.27
CA MET A 35 4.64 18.08 -26.88
C MET A 35 4.66 17.10 -28.04
N GLN A 36 5.81 16.48 -28.26
CA GLN A 36 5.97 15.38 -29.21
C GLN A 36 6.27 14.11 -28.40
N VAL A 37 5.48 13.07 -28.64
CA VAL A 37 5.57 11.80 -27.92
C VAL A 37 5.78 10.66 -28.90
N VAL A 38 6.79 9.86 -28.66
CA VAL A 38 6.99 8.57 -29.34
C VAL A 38 6.66 7.47 -28.34
N LYS A 39 5.64 6.68 -28.64
CA LYS A 39 5.21 5.55 -27.79
C LYS A 39 4.94 4.32 -28.65
N VAL A 40 5.18 3.15 -28.06
CA VAL A 40 4.85 1.86 -28.66
C VAL A 40 3.81 1.15 -27.79
N GLY A 41 2.70 0.78 -28.41
CA GLY A 41 1.58 0.10 -27.74
C GLY A 41 0.44 1.03 -27.31
N ALA A 42 -0.80 0.50 -27.40
CA ALA A 42 -2.03 1.25 -27.17
C ALA A 42 -2.21 1.65 -25.68
N TYR A 43 -1.71 0.84 -24.76
CA TYR A 43 -1.87 1.03 -23.31
C TYR A 43 -0.79 1.90 -22.65
N LYS A 44 0.06 2.55 -23.42
CA LYS A 44 1.06 3.51 -22.91
C LYS A 44 0.43 4.89 -22.71
N SER A 45 -0.37 5.02 -21.67
CA SER A 45 -1.24 6.20 -21.45
C SER A 45 -0.60 7.35 -20.67
N ALA A 46 0.57 7.17 -20.06
CA ALA A 46 1.22 8.17 -19.19
C ALA A 46 1.42 9.55 -19.86
N THR A 47 1.56 9.58 -21.20
CA THR A 47 1.76 10.80 -21.96
C THR A 47 0.47 11.45 -22.47
N GLU A 48 -0.68 10.83 -22.27
CA GLU A 48 -1.96 11.35 -22.76
C GLU A 48 -2.33 12.69 -22.13
N MET A 49 -1.90 12.93 -20.89
CA MET A 49 -2.07 14.23 -20.23
C MET A 49 -1.52 15.41 -21.02
N PHE A 50 -0.47 15.19 -21.84
CA PHE A 50 0.18 16.22 -22.66
C PHE A 50 -0.32 16.27 -24.10
N THR A 51 -0.92 15.19 -24.61
CA THR A 51 -1.24 15.04 -26.04
C THR A 51 -2.72 14.84 -26.32
N GLY A 52 -3.51 14.43 -25.30
CA GLY A 52 -4.93 14.19 -25.41
C GLY A 52 -5.79 15.32 -24.84
N ASP A 53 -7.07 15.34 -25.23
CA ASP A 53 -8.10 16.22 -24.67
C ASP A 53 -9.02 15.43 -23.73
N LYS A 54 -8.96 14.11 -23.82
CA LYS A 54 -9.72 13.16 -23.00
C LYS A 54 -8.96 11.84 -22.92
N MET A 55 -9.39 11.01 -21.98
CA MET A 55 -8.89 9.65 -21.84
C MET A 55 -9.20 8.83 -23.10
N SER A 56 -8.18 8.15 -23.64
CA SER A 56 -8.37 7.20 -24.74
C SER A 56 -9.17 5.96 -24.28
N ASP A 57 -9.77 5.24 -25.22
CA ASP A 57 -10.52 4.02 -24.92
C ASP A 57 -9.62 2.94 -24.29
N ALA A 58 -8.39 2.81 -24.79
CA ALA A 58 -7.41 1.88 -24.23
C ALA A 58 -7.01 2.26 -22.79
N ASN A 59 -6.82 3.55 -22.50
CA ASN A 59 -6.55 4.02 -21.16
C ASN A 59 -7.75 3.80 -20.23
N ARG A 60 -8.96 4.05 -20.71
CA ARG A 60 -10.20 3.80 -19.95
C ARG A 60 -10.36 2.32 -19.62
N GLU A 61 -10.15 1.44 -20.60
CA GLU A 61 -10.19 -0.01 -20.42
C GLU A 61 -9.20 -0.46 -19.34
N GLN A 62 -7.93 -0.06 -19.49
CA GLN A 62 -6.88 -0.40 -18.53
C GLN A 62 -7.18 0.14 -17.13
N THR A 63 -7.58 1.40 -17.01
CA THR A 63 -7.89 2.03 -15.74
C THR A 63 -9.08 1.35 -15.07
N SER A 64 -10.15 1.07 -15.83
CA SER A 64 -11.31 0.36 -15.30
C SER A 64 -10.96 -1.05 -14.85
N ALA A 65 -10.12 -1.76 -15.60
CA ALA A 65 -9.71 -3.12 -15.26
C ALA A 65 -8.98 -3.16 -13.91
N TYR A 66 -7.98 -2.28 -13.69
CA TYR A 66 -7.26 -2.30 -12.42
C TYR A 66 -8.09 -1.77 -11.26
N LEU A 67 -8.91 -0.71 -11.44
CA LEU A 67 -9.78 -0.21 -10.37
C LEU A 67 -10.80 -1.26 -9.94
N ASN A 68 -11.45 -1.93 -10.92
CA ASN A 68 -12.38 -3.01 -10.62
C ASN A 68 -11.70 -4.20 -9.93
N SER A 69 -10.48 -4.53 -10.32
CA SER A 69 -9.72 -5.59 -9.66
C SER A 69 -9.39 -5.24 -8.21
N ILE A 70 -8.93 -4.02 -7.94
CA ILE A 70 -8.63 -3.55 -6.58
C ILE A 70 -9.90 -3.53 -5.73
N TRP A 71 -10.97 -2.90 -6.23
CA TRP A 71 -12.24 -2.82 -5.52
C TRP A 71 -12.86 -4.19 -5.27
N GLY A 72 -12.81 -5.08 -6.25
CA GLY A 72 -13.28 -6.46 -6.13
C GLY A 72 -12.53 -7.23 -5.05
N ASN A 73 -11.21 -7.07 -4.94
CA ASN A 73 -10.42 -7.69 -3.89
C ASN A 73 -10.76 -7.10 -2.51
N ILE A 74 -10.86 -5.77 -2.39
CA ILE A 74 -11.24 -5.11 -1.13
C ILE A 74 -12.60 -5.62 -0.65
N THR A 75 -13.63 -5.57 -1.51
CA THR A 75 -14.99 -5.97 -1.14
C THR A 75 -15.09 -7.46 -0.83
N LYS A 76 -14.33 -8.31 -1.52
CA LYS A 76 -14.23 -9.73 -1.23
C LYS A 76 -13.64 -10.00 0.15
N GLU A 77 -12.49 -9.41 0.47
CA GLU A 77 -11.79 -9.62 1.73
C GLU A 77 -12.57 -9.03 2.91
N VAL A 78 -13.10 -7.82 2.76
CA VAL A 78 -13.96 -7.21 3.79
C VAL A 78 -15.23 -8.02 3.97
N GLY A 79 -15.86 -8.46 2.87
CA GLY A 79 -17.05 -9.31 2.91
C GLY A 79 -16.82 -10.61 3.68
N ALA A 80 -15.73 -11.31 3.40
CA ALA A 80 -15.34 -12.52 4.08
C ALA A 80 -15.09 -12.27 5.60
N SER A 81 -14.38 -11.18 5.92
CA SER A 81 -14.06 -10.82 7.30
C SER A 81 -15.28 -10.38 8.13
N ARG A 82 -16.24 -9.69 7.49
CA ARG A 82 -17.38 -9.07 8.18
C ARG A 82 -18.71 -9.85 8.02
N GLY A 83 -18.70 -10.92 7.24
CA GLY A 83 -19.91 -11.70 6.94
C GLY A 83 -20.91 -10.89 6.09
N LEU A 84 -20.41 -10.05 5.17
CA LEU A 84 -21.18 -9.22 4.28
C LEU A 84 -20.99 -9.68 2.82
N SER A 85 -22.05 -9.58 2.00
CA SER A 85 -21.92 -9.83 0.59
C SER A 85 -21.28 -8.66 -0.16
N VAL A 86 -20.63 -8.94 -1.29
CA VAL A 86 -20.08 -7.90 -2.17
C VAL A 86 -21.18 -6.92 -2.61
N ALA A 87 -22.39 -7.42 -2.86
CA ALA A 87 -23.54 -6.58 -3.23
C ALA A 87 -23.91 -5.59 -2.12
N GLN A 88 -23.89 -6.02 -0.85
CA GLN A 88 -24.14 -5.12 0.29
C GLN A 88 -23.05 -4.06 0.41
N LEU A 89 -21.79 -4.45 0.26
CA LEU A 89 -20.66 -3.53 0.33
C LEU A 89 -20.69 -2.49 -0.80
N ASN A 90 -21.11 -2.88 -2.01
CA ASN A 90 -21.34 -1.96 -3.11
C ASN A 90 -22.50 -1.00 -2.80
N ALA A 91 -23.62 -1.51 -2.30
CA ALA A 91 -24.75 -0.66 -1.92
C ALA A 91 -24.37 0.35 -0.82
N TYR A 92 -23.49 -0.02 0.10
CA TYR A 92 -22.96 0.91 1.10
C TYR A 92 -22.12 2.02 0.45
N ALA A 93 -21.28 1.70 -0.53
CA ALA A 93 -20.53 2.71 -1.27
C ALA A 93 -21.45 3.65 -2.07
N ASP A 94 -22.45 3.09 -2.77
CA ASP A 94 -23.42 3.85 -3.56
C ASP A 94 -24.30 4.77 -2.70
N SER A 95 -24.59 4.38 -1.46
CA SER A 95 -25.35 5.20 -0.51
C SER A 95 -24.50 6.25 0.24
N MET A 96 -23.22 6.36 -0.08
CA MET A 96 -22.29 7.31 0.52
C MET A 96 -22.28 7.26 2.06
N ILE A 97 -22.21 6.05 2.62
CA ILE A 97 -22.21 5.85 4.08
C ILE A 97 -21.05 6.55 4.80
N THR A 98 -20.06 7.04 4.07
CA THR A 98 -18.97 7.86 4.59
C THR A 98 -19.48 9.03 5.46
N PHE A 99 -20.67 9.56 5.15
CA PHE A 99 -21.28 10.65 5.91
C PHE A 99 -22.30 10.18 6.97
N ALA A 100 -22.40 8.88 7.21
CA ALA A 100 -23.31 8.35 8.19
C ALA A 100 -22.83 8.61 9.65
N ASP A 101 -23.78 8.57 10.59
CA ASP A 101 -23.42 8.56 12.02
C ASP A 101 -22.56 7.33 12.34
N PRO A 102 -21.53 7.43 13.16
CA PRO A 102 -20.67 6.30 13.53
C PRO A 102 -21.41 5.07 14.07
N GLN A 103 -22.57 5.23 14.70
CA GLN A 103 -23.41 4.12 15.15
C GLN A 103 -23.96 3.29 13.98
N GLU A 104 -24.15 3.89 12.81
CA GLU A 104 -24.60 3.15 11.62
C GLU A 104 -23.54 2.15 11.16
N TYR A 105 -22.23 2.46 11.26
CA TYR A 105 -21.19 1.51 10.88
C TYR A 105 -21.20 0.24 11.74
N VAL A 106 -21.62 0.35 13.02
CA VAL A 106 -21.82 -0.80 13.90
C VAL A 106 -23.03 -1.62 13.43
N LYS A 107 -24.17 -0.97 13.13
CA LYS A 107 -25.38 -1.65 12.62
C LYS A 107 -25.12 -2.32 11.28
N LEU A 108 -24.35 -1.69 10.41
CA LEU A 108 -23.93 -2.21 9.12
C LEU A 108 -22.84 -3.28 9.23
N LYS A 109 -22.37 -3.61 10.41
CA LYS A 109 -21.32 -4.60 10.71
C LYS A 109 -19.94 -4.26 10.11
N LEU A 110 -19.69 -3.00 9.77
CA LEU A 110 -18.38 -2.56 9.29
C LEU A 110 -17.36 -2.50 10.43
N VAL A 111 -17.81 -2.17 11.64
CA VAL A 111 -17.02 -2.21 12.87
C VAL A 111 -17.73 -2.98 13.96
N ASP A 112 -16.98 -3.44 14.97
CA ASP A 112 -17.51 -4.19 16.12
C ASP A 112 -18.01 -3.27 17.23
N GLY A 113 -17.60 -2.02 17.24
CA GLY A 113 -18.02 -1.05 18.25
C GLY A 113 -17.32 0.29 18.12
N LEU A 114 -17.83 1.25 18.89
CA LEU A 114 -17.26 2.58 19.02
C LEU A 114 -16.50 2.68 20.34
N VAL A 115 -15.23 3.08 20.29
CA VAL A 115 -14.33 3.08 21.43
C VAL A 115 -13.41 4.30 21.38
N TYR A 116 -13.29 5.02 22.48
CA TYR A 116 -12.28 6.07 22.60
C TYR A 116 -10.88 5.45 22.77
N THR A 117 -9.85 6.19 22.37
CA THR A 117 -8.46 5.71 22.36
C THR A 117 -7.97 5.27 23.76
N ASP A 118 -8.38 5.95 24.81
CA ASP A 118 -8.03 5.62 26.21
C ASP A 118 -8.61 4.28 26.66
N GLN A 119 -9.71 3.82 26.07
CA GLN A 119 -10.38 2.57 26.40
C GLN A 119 -9.70 1.34 25.73
N ILE A 120 -8.93 1.55 24.65
CA ILE A 120 -8.29 0.46 23.88
C ILE A 120 -7.37 -0.37 24.76
N LYS A 121 -6.57 0.29 25.60
CA LYS A 121 -5.66 -0.42 26.53
C LYS A 121 -6.41 -1.40 27.45
N GLY A 122 -7.58 -1.01 27.92
CA GLY A 122 -8.43 -1.87 28.76
C GLY A 122 -9.00 -3.08 28.00
N ILE A 123 -9.40 -2.88 26.76
CA ILE A 123 -9.88 -3.96 25.88
C ILE A 123 -8.77 -4.98 25.62
N VAL A 124 -7.57 -4.51 25.31
CA VAL A 124 -6.40 -5.38 25.07
C VAL A 124 -6.04 -6.17 26.33
N LYS A 125 -5.98 -5.51 27.50
CA LYS A 125 -5.73 -6.20 28.78
C LYS A 125 -6.75 -7.31 29.03
N LYS A 126 -8.04 -7.03 28.81
CA LYS A 126 -9.10 -8.03 28.97
C LYS A 126 -8.93 -9.22 28.03
N GLN A 127 -8.54 -8.99 26.78
CA GLN A 127 -8.29 -10.07 25.81
C GLN A 127 -7.08 -10.93 26.19
N LEU A 128 -6.05 -10.29 26.76
CA LEU A 128 -4.82 -10.97 27.20
C LEU A 128 -4.93 -11.58 28.61
N GLY A 129 -6.06 -11.39 29.30
CA GLY A 129 -6.22 -11.86 30.67
C GLY A 129 -5.34 -11.12 31.68
N ILE A 130 -4.94 -9.87 31.36
CA ILE A 130 -4.10 -9.03 32.22
C ILE A 130 -4.99 -8.22 33.16
N GLU A 131 -4.66 -8.22 34.45
CA GLU A 131 -5.35 -7.40 35.47
C GLU A 131 -5.26 -5.91 35.13
N ALA A 132 -6.27 -5.11 35.51
CA ALA A 132 -6.40 -3.73 35.13
C ALA A 132 -5.23 -2.85 35.60
N ASP A 133 -4.63 -3.14 36.73
CA ASP A 133 -3.50 -2.45 37.37
C ASP A 133 -2.12 -2.86 36.81
N LYS A 134 -2.04 -3.97 36.07
CA LYS A 134 -0.78 -4.45 35.48
C LYS A 134 -0.51 -3.80 34.13
N ASP A 135 0.75 -3.62 33.79
CA ASP A 135 1.13 -3.15 32.47
C ASP A 135 1.12 -4.26 31.42
N ILE A 136 0.87 -3.87 30.16
CA ILE A 136 1.01 -4.76 29.01
C ILE A 136 2.48 -4.82 28.65
N ASN A 137 3.10 -6.00 28.68
CA ASN A 137 4.44 -6.17 28.15
C ASN A 137 4.40 -6.02 26.65
N GLN A 138 5.06 -4.99 26.15
CA GLN A 138 5.14 -4.67 24.73
C GLN A 138 6.59 -4.73 24.29
N VAL A 139 6.81 -5.29 23.11
CA VAL A 139 8.09 -5.28 22.42
C VAL A 139 7.88 -4.51 21.12
N THR A 140 8.65 -3.46 20.94
CA THR A 140 8.62 -2.70 19.69
C THR A 140 9.46 -3.38 18.61
N ILE A 141 9.23 -3.01 17.35
CA ILE A 141 10.09 -3.49 16.24
C ILE A 141 11.56 -3.07 16.49
N ALA A 142 11.78 -1.88 17.05
CA ALA A 142 13.13 -1.41 17.41
C ALA A 142 13.77 -2.28 18.50
N ASP A 143 12.99 -2.69 19.50
CA ASP A 143 13.50 -3.61 20.54
C ASP A 143 13.85 -4.97 19.94
N MET A 144 13.03 -5.46 18.99
CA MET A 144 13.30 -6.73 18.30
C MET A 144 14.57 -6.66 17.43
N VAL A 145 14.75 -5.57 16.70
CA VAL A 145 15.96 -5.37 15.86
C VAL A 145 17.23 -5.29 16.71
N ASN A 146 17.12 -4.73 17.93
CA ASN A 146 18.24 -4.60 18.85
C ASN A 146 18.44 -5.83 19.76
N THR A 147 17.59 -6.86 19.63
CA THR A 147 17.83 -8.14 20.34
C THR A 147 19.02 -8.82 19.68
N GLU A 148 20.09 -9.04 20.43
CA GLU A 148 21.16 -9.91 19.98
C GLU A 148 20.60 -11.33 19.78
N ASP A 149 20.70 -11.80 18.54
CA ASP A 149 20.36 -13.17 18.20
C ASP A 149 21.38 -14.11 18.88
N LYS A 150 21.00 -14.69 20.00
CA LYS A 150 21.86 -15.62 20.77
C LYS A 150 22.06 -16.94 20.04
N ASP A 151 21.18 -17.26 19.11
CA ASP A 151 21.32 -18.36 18.16
C ASP A 151 21.90 -17.82 16.84
N GLN A 152 23.14 -17.37 16.86
CA GLN A 152 23.88 -17.23 15.62
C GLN A 152 24.09 -18.66 15.10
N GLY A 153 23.23 -19.05 14.16
CA GLY A 153 23.37 -20.33 13.45
C GLY A 153 24.78 -20.45 12.83
N ASP A 154 25.04 -21.59 12.25
CA ASP A 154 26.31 -21.89 11.59
C ASP A 154 26.69 -20.75 10.63
N LYS A 155 27.73 -19.99 11.02
CA LYS A 155 28.23 -18.85 10.24
C LYS A 155 28.89 -19.30 8.93
N GLU A 156 29.08 -20.59 8.72
CA GLU A 156 29.67 -21.17 7.50
C GLU A 156 28.65 -21.37 6.37
N ASN A 157 27.34 -21.15 6.63
CA ASN A 157 26.28 -21.39 5.64
C ASN A 157 25.21 -20.30 5.72
N GLU A 158 25.50 -19.14 5.17
CA GLU A 158 24.56 -18.00 5.18
C GLU A 158 23.68 -17.98 3.92
N VAL A 159 22.45 -17.51 4.10
CA VAL A 159 21.55 -17.13 3.00
C VAL A 159 21.33 -15.64 3.04
N ALA A 160 21.86 -14.92 2.08
CA ALA A 160 21.69 -13.47 1.98
C ALA A 160 20.31 -13.13 1.39
N ILE A 161 19.61 -12.19 2.01
CA ILE A 161 18.38 -11.62 1.45
C ILE A 161 18.69 -10.21 0.95
N TYR A 162 18.69 -10.04 -0.37
CA TYR A 162 18.93 -8.76 -1.01
C TYR A 162 17.59 -8.06 -1.30
N TYR A 163 17.35 -6.93 -0.66
CA TYR A 163 16.13 -6.14 -0.86
C TYR A 163 16.31 -5.13 -2.00
N ALA A 164 15.75 -5.43 -3.17
CA ALA A 164 15.68 -4.51 -4.30
C ALA A 164 14.29 -3.86 -4.34
N TYR A 165 14.18 -2.62 -3.86
CA TYR A 165 12.90 -1.90 -3.83
C TYR A 165 13.06 -0.44 -4.27
N GLY A 166 12.04 0.10 -4.91
CA GLY A 166 12.04 1.44 -5.48
C GLY A 166 12.01 1.45 -6.99
N ASP A 167 12.32 2.61 -7.58
CA ASP A 167 12.33 2.79 -9.02
C ASP A 167 13.56 2.13 -9.65
N ILE A 168 13.36 1.42 -10.77
CA ILE A 168 14.46 0.82 -11.54
C ILE A 168 15.07 1.92 -12.42
N VAL A 169 16.36 2.20 -12.20
CA VAL A 169 17.10 3.23 -12.91
C VAL A 169 18.42 2.68 -13.48
N ASP A 170 18.95 3.32 -14.47
CA ASP A 170 20.29 3.04 -15.02
C ASP A 170 21.23 4.20 -14.66
N GLY A 171 21.99 3.99 -13.59
CA GLY A 171 22.88 4.98 -13.00
C GLY A 171 22.23 5.84 -11.90
N VAL A 172 23.08 6.41 -11.03
CA VAL A 172 22.62 7.24 -9.91
C VAL A 172 21.99 8.53 -10.43
N VAL A 173 20.67 8.58 -10.47
CA VAL A 173 19.94 9.84 -10.72
C VAL A 173 19.91 10.63 -9.42
N GLY A 174 21.05 11.25 -9.08
CA GLY A 174 21.13 12.24 -8.01
C GLY A 174 20.58 13.57 -8.50
N GLY A 175 19.35 13.91 -8.13
CA GLY A 175 18.74 15.21 -8.44
C GLY A 175 17.88 15.69 -7.26
N LEU A 176 17.60 17.01 -7.24
CA LEU A 176 16.77 17.66 -6.21
C LEU A 176 15.37 17.02 -6.04
N PHE A 177 14.98 16.12 -6.95
CA PHE A 177 13.68 15.45 -7.00
C PHE A 177 13.73 13.94 -6.79
N SER A 178 14.91 13.34 -6.59
CA SER A 178 15.01 11.91 -6.26
C SER A 178 14.79 11.70 -4.76
N GLN A 179 13.54 11.68 -4.34
CA GLN A 179 13.15 11.27 -3.00
C GLN A 179 12.63 9.83 -3.08
N GLY A 180 13.47 8.85 -2.75
CA GLY A 180 13.04 7.46 -2.69
C GLY A 180 14.18 6.48 -2.87
N HIS A 181 13.89 5.22 -2.58
CA HIS A 181 14.80 4.12 -2.86
C HIS A 181 14.81 3.82 -4.36
N GLN A 182 15.98 3.51 -4.88
CA GLN A 182 16.19 3.21 -6.30
C GLN A 182 16.89 1.86 -6.45
N ILE A 183 16.49 1.13 -7.47
CA ILE A 183 17.16 -0.08 -7.92
C ILE A 183 18.09 0.33 -9.07
N ASP A 184 19.34 0.64 -8.73
CA ASP A 184 20.37 0.96 -9.73
C ASP A 184 21.04 -0.32 -10.18
N ALA A 185 21.06 -0.57 -11.48
CA ALA A 185 21.63 -1.79 -12.05
C ALA A 185 23.11 -1.97 -11.70
N GLN A 186 23.90 -0.88 -11.68
CA GLN A 186 25.33 -0.94 -11.39
C GLN A 186 25.58 -1.27 -9.91
N VAL A 187 24.80 -0.68 -9.00
CA VAL A 187 24.89 -0.94 -7.55
C VAL A 187 24.48 -2.38 -7.27
N VAL A 188 23.32 -2.80 -7.77
CA VAL A 188 22.81 -4.17 -7.58
C VAL A 188 23.79 -5.21 -8.10
N CYS A 189 24.34 -5.04 -9.30
CA CYS A 189 25.31 -5.97 -9.86
C CYS A 189 26.58 -6.05 -9.00
N LYS A 190 27.07 -4.92 -8.52
CA LYS A 190 28.24 -4.87 -7.63
C LYS A 190 27.97 -5.59 -6.32
N ASP A 191 26.85 -5.31 -5.67
CA ASP A 191 26.47 -5.94 -4.40
C ASP A 191 26.32 -7.46 -4.56
N LEU A 192 25.69 -7.91 -5.65
CA LEU A 192 25.56 -9.34 -5.94
C LEU A 192 26.91 -10.00 -6.24
N GLU A 193 27.84 -9.30 -6.91
CA GLU A 193 29.20 -9.78 -7.10
C GLU A 193 29.97 -9.91 -5.78
N GLU A 194 29.78 -8.98 -4.86
CA GLU A 194 30.40 -9.05 -3.53
C GLU A 194 29.85 -10.23 -2.73
N LEU A 195 28.52 -10.41 -2.72
CA LEU A 195 27.88 -11.58 -2.09
C LEU A 195 28.33 -12.92 -2.73
N ALA A 196 28.53 -12.96 -4.04
CA ALA A 196 29.02 -14.16 -4.74
C ALA A 196 30.48 -14.51 -4.41
N LYS A 197 31.27 -13.55 -3.96
CA LYS A 197 32.66 -13.76 -3.54
C LYS A 197 32.78 -14.19 -2.08
N ASP A 198 31.73 -13.95 -1.30
CA ASP A 198 31.67 -14.36 0.09
C ASP A 198 31.50 -15.89 0.19
N LYS A 199 32.47 -16.54 0.85
CA LYS A 199 32.49 -18.00 0.97
C LYS A 199 31.42 -18.52 1.93
N ASP A 200 30.96 -17.68 2.83
CA ASP A 200 29.97 -18.04 3.85
C ASP A 200 28.54 -17.94 3.27
N VAL A 201 28.35 -17.14 2.24
CA VAL A 201 27.07 -17.00 1.53
C VAL A 201 26.88 -18.17 0.53
N LYS A 202 25.91 -19.04 0.78
CA LYS A 202 25.58 -20.20 -0.05
C LYS A 202 24.43 -19.97 -1.02
N ALA A 203 23.58 -19.00 -0.73
CA ALA A 203 22.46 -18.61 -1.60
C ALA A 203 22.12 -17.14 -1.41
N VAL A 204 21.58 -16.52 -2.46
CA VAL A 204 21.06 -15.15 -2.43
C VAL A 204 19.62 -15.16 -2.86
N VAL A 205 18.74 -14.60 -2.04
CA VAL A 205 17.33 -14.35 -2.37
C VAL A 205 17.16 -12.87 -2.67
N VAL A 206 16.85 -12.53 -3.92
CA VAL A 206 16.53 -11.16 -4.31
C VAL A 206 15.03 -10.95 -4.16
N ARG A 207 14.65 -9.92 -3.39
CA ARG A 207 13.25 -9.59 -3.08
C ARG A 207 12.93 -8.14 -3.48
#